data_757fa53a8c81b1cfe6b46d19f3d8c1a4
#
_entry.id   757fa53a8c81b1cfe6b46d19f3d8c1a4
#
_cell.length_a   1.000
_cell.length_b   1.000
_cell.length_c   1.000
_cell.angle_alpha   90.00
_cell.angle_beta   90.00
_cell.angle_gamma   90.00
#
_symmetry.space_group_name_H-M   'P 1'
#
loop_
_entity.id
_entity.type
_entity.pdbx_description
1 polymer ?
#
loop_
_entity_poly.entity_id
_entity_poly.type
_entity_poly.pdbx_seq_one_letter_code
_entity_poly.pdbx_strand_id
1 'polypeptide(L)'
;MNLSRNFTLQELIKSDTAVRLDINNNPNSGQIEKLKALCENILQPVRDHFGRVKVTSGFRSEQLCIKIGSSVNSQHAKAEAADFECVGVDNAELADWINKNLDYDQLILEFYTPGEPNSGWIHCSYTTDQPRKQFLHAYKSEGKTKYKPVIGKAKDLV
;
A
#
# COMPACT_ATOMS: atom_id res chain seq x y z
N MET A 1 12.51 -11.02 11.73
CA MET A 1 11.45 -11.99 11.31
C MET A 1 11.09 -11.73 9.86
N ASN A 2 11.12 -12.74 9.03
CA ASN A 2 10.71 -12.64 7.65
C ASN A 2 9.21 -12.93 7.51
N LEU A 3 8.49 -12.05 6.83
CA LEU A 3 7.07 -12.23 6.51
C LEU A 3 6.89 -12.97 5.19
N SER A 4 7.83 -12.81 4.27
CA SER A 4 7.96 -13.60 3.05
C SER A 4 9.45 -13.62 2.66
N ARG A 5 9.80 -14.23 1.53
CA ARG A 5 11.19 -14.41 1.14
C ARG A 5 12.01 -13.11 1.13
N ASN A 6 11.43 -12.00 0.66
CA ASN A 6 12.13 -10.73 0.53
C ASN A 6 11.60 -9.60 1.42
N PHE A 7 10.65 -9.88 2.32
CA PHE A 7 10.06 -8.84 3.17
C PHE A 7 10.15 -9.21 4.64
N THR A 8 10.60 -8.25 5.45
CA THR A 8 10.75 -8.42 6.90
C THR A 8 9.65 -7.69 7.64
N LEU A 9 9.39 -8.12 8.88
CA LEU A 9 8.47 -7.42 9.77
C LEU A 9 8.93 -5.97 9.98
N GLN A 10 10.24 -5.75 10.14
CA GLN A 10 10.80 -4.43 10.36
C GLN A 10 10.46 -3.45 9.23
N GLU A 11 10.49 -3.91 7.97
CA GLU A 11 10.10 -3.07 6.83
C GLU A 11 8.63 -2.68 6.89
N LEU A 12 7.77 -3.57 7.33
CA LEU A 12 6.32 -3.37 7.35
C LEU A 12 5.83 -2.53 8.54
N ILE A 13 6.65 -2.36 9.57
CA ILE A 13 6.28 -1.59 10.76
C ILE A 13 7.12 -0.32 10.92
N LYS A 14 8.06 -0.07 10.03
CA LYS A 14 8.94 1.10 10.10
C LYS A 14 8.12 2.39 10.00
N SER A 15 8.37 3.32 10.93
CA SER A 15 7.77 4.64 10.91
C SER A 15 8.71 5.63 11.60
N ASP A 16 9.24 6.57 10.84
CA ASP A 16 10.10 7.62 11.38
C ASP A 16 9.32 8.53 12.35
N THR A 17 8.03 8.74 12.08
CA THR A 17 7.15 9.50 12.96
C THR A 17 6.96 8.80 14.30
N ALA A 18 6.75 7.49 14.30
CA ALA A 18 6.60 6.72 15.54
C ALA A 18 7.87 6.80 16.39
N VAL A 19 9.04 6.69 15.77
CA VAL A 19 10.33 6.82 16.47
C VAL A 19 10.48 8.22 17.05
N ARG A 20 10.25 9.26 16.26
CA ARG A 20 10.40 10.65 16.67
C ARG A 20 9.48 11.03 17.82
N LEU A 21 8.25 10.51 17.82
CA LEU A 21 7.24 10.83 18.84
C LEU A 21 7.15 9.79 19.95
N ASP A 22 8.04 8.80 19.95
CA ASP A 22 8.07 7.69 20.92
C ASP A 22 6.73 6.97 21.03
N ILE A 23 6.16 6.63 19.87
CA ILE A 23 4.90 5.92 19.77
C ILE A 23 5.17 4.45 19.50
N ASN A 24 4.51 3.56 20.25
CA ASN A 24 4.58 2.13 20.02
C ASN A 24 3.87 1.77 18.71
N ASN A 25 4.60 1.22 17.74
CA ASN A 25 4.08 0.76 16.46
C ASN A 25 4.28 -0.75 16.28
N ASN A 26 4.23 -1.52 17.36
CA ASN A 26 4.38 -2.97 17.30
C ASN A 26 3.02 -3.65 17.11
N PRO A 27 2.89 -4.51 16.08
CA PRO A 27 1.65 -5.24 15.86
C PRO A 27 1.53 -6.42 16.84
N ASN A 28 0.29 -6.83 17.12
CA ASN A 28 0.03 -8.07 17.86
C ASN A 28 0.18 -9.29 16.93
N SER A 29 0.05 -10.50 17.49
CA SER A 29 0.25 -11.74 16.72
C SER A 29 -0.76 -11.88 15.55
N GLY A 30 -2.02 -11.50 15.76
CA GLY A 30 -3.03 -11.53 14.70
C GLY A 30 -2.73 -10.55 13.56
N GLN A 31 -2.22 -9.37 13.91
CA GLN A 31 -1.80 -8.38 12.92
C GLN A 31 -0.56 -8.83 12.15
N ILE A 32 0.37 -9.52 12.81
CA ILE A 32 1.55 -10.10 12.14
C ILE A 32 1.12 -11.11 11.09
N GLU A 33 0.14 -11.96 11.39
CA GLU A 33 -0.40 -12.92 10.42
C GLU A 33 -1.03 -12.21 9.21
N LYS A 34 -1.72 -11.11 9.43
CA LYS A 34 -2.27 -10.30 8.32
C LYS A 34 -1.17 -9.65 7.48
N LEU A 35 -0.13 -9.13 8.11
CA LEU A 35 1.02 -8.59 7.38
C LEU A 35 1.73 -9.67 6.57
N LYS A 36 1.82 -10.87 7.10
CA LYS A 36 2.37 -12.01 6.38
C LYS A 36 1.55 -12.33 5.13
N ALA A 37 0.23 -12.37 5.25
CA ALA A 37 -0.67 -12.60 4.11
C ALA A 37 -0.52 -11.48 3.06
N LEU A 38 -0.42 -10.23 3.49
CA LEU A 38 -0.18 -9.08 2.59
C LEU A 38 1.14 -9.25 1.82
N CYS A 39 2.21 -9.65 2.50
CA CYS A 39 3.50 -9.87 1.86
C CYS A 39 3.45 -11.03 0.88
N GLU A 40 2.86 -12.16 1.27
CA GLU A 40 2.81 -13.36 0.43
C GLU A 40 1.95 -13.17 -0.81
N ASN A 41 0.84 -12.44 -0.70
CA ASN A 41 -0.15 -12.33 -1.78
C ASN A 41 -0.01 -11.07 -2.63
N ILE A 42 0.61 -10.02 -2.13
CA ILE A 42 0.77 -8.75 -2.85
C ILE A 42 2.24 -8.40 -3.06
N LEU A 43 2.98 -8.15 -1.99
CA LEU A 43 4.33 -7.58 -2.10
C LEU A 43 5.35 -8.54 -2.72
N GLN A 44 5.31 -9.82 -2.34
CA GLN A 44 6.23 -10.80 -2.88
C GLN A 44 6.01 -11.07 -4.37
N PRO A 45 4.75 -11.28 -4.86
CA PRO A 45 4.51 -11.40 -6.30
C PRO A 45 4.99 -10.17 -7.10
N VAL A 46 4.78 -8.97 -6.57
CA VAL A 46 5.29 -7.73 -7.19
C VAL A 46 6.80 -7.74 -7.26
N ARG A 47 7.46 -8.11 -6.16
CA ARG A 47 8.91 -8.21 -6.07
C ARG A 47 9.48 -9.22 -7.07
N ASP A 48 8.82 -10.35 -7.19
CA ASP A 48 9.27 -11.42 -8.09
C ASP A 48 9.16 -11.00 -9.56
N HIS A 49 8.19 -10.17 -9.91
CA HIS A 49 7.98 -9.73 -11.29
C HIS A 49 8.84 -8.49 -11.65
N PHE A 50 8.84 -7.47 -10.80
CA PHE A 50 9.46 -6.17 -11.11
C PHE A 50 10.84 -5.96 -10.50
N GLY A 51 11.21 -6.71 -9.49
CA GLY A 51 12.43 -6.48 -8.74
C GLY A 51 12.17 -5.66 -7.47
N ARG A 52 13.13 -4.84 -7.09
CA ARG A 52 13.14 -4.17 -5.79
C ARG A 52 11.89 -3.33 -5.51
N VAL A 53 11.24 -3.62 -4.38
CA VAL A 53 10.08 -2.88 -3.88
C VAL A 53 10.50 -2.03 -2.69
N LYS A 54 10.13 -0.75 -2.72
CA LYS A 54 10.33 0.17 -1.60
C LYS A 54 9.00 0.38 -0.88
N VAL A 55 8.87 -0.16 0.33
CA VAL A 55 7.69 0.05 1.18
C VAL A 55 7.89 1.37 1.93
N THR A 56 6.99 2.31 1.73
CA THR A 56 7.04 3.62 2.39
C THR A 56 6.17 3.68 3.64
N SER A 57 5.11 2.87 3.70
CA SER A 57 4.25 2.77 4.88
C SER A 57 3.54 1.42 4.87
N GLY A 58 3.63 0.71 5.97
CA GLY A 58 2.91 -0.55 6.18
C GLY A 58 1.95 -0.43 7.34
N PHE A 59 2.18 -1.19 8.41
CA PHE A 59 1.36 -1.14 9.61
C PHE A 59 1.52 0.19 10.34
N ARG A 60 0.39 0.74 10.78
CA ARG A 60 0.32 1.92 11.66
C ARG A 60 -0.60 1.58 12.83
N SER A 61 -0.07 1.60 14.05
CA SER A 61 -0.89 1.40 15.25
C SER A 61 -1.99 2.46 15.33
N GLU A 62 -3.07 2.17 16.06
CA GLU A 62 -4.15 3.16 16.25
C GLU A 62 -3.61 4.45 16.85
N GLN A 63 -2.71 4.36 17.80
CA GLN A 63 -2.08 5.51 18.44
C GLN A 63 -1.32 6.36 17.41
N LEU A 64 -0.58 5.73 16.49
CA LEU A 64 0.12 6.44 15.43
C LEU A 64 -0.87 7.09 14.46
N CYS A 65 -1.95 6.39 14.10
CA CYS A 65 -2.99 6.94 13.22
C CYS A 65 -3.59 8.21 13.82
N ILE A 66 -3.92 8.21 15.10
CA ILE A 66 -4.46 9.40 15.80
C ILE A 66 -3.47 10.54 15.71
N LYS A 67 -2.17 10.30 15.96
CA LYS A 67 -1.14 11.32 15.99
C LYS A 67 -0.91 12.00 14.63
N ILE A 68 -1.02 11.24 13.54
CA ILE A 68 -0.81 11.79 12.18
C ILE A 68 -2.11 12.29 11.53
N GLY A 69 -3.23 12.27 12.26
CA GLY A 69 -4.52 12.71 11.74
C GLY A 69 -5.19 11.72 10.78
N SER A 70 -4.79 10.46 10.83
CA SER A 70 -5.38 9.38 10.04
C SER A 70 -6.49 8.68 10.83
N SER A 71 -7.32 7.91 10.13
CA SER A 71 -8.40 7.14 10.77
C SER A 71 -7.86 5.89 11.46
N VAL A 72 -8.38 5.58 12.66
CA VAL A 72 -8.13 4.29 13.32
C VAL A 72 -8.79 3.13 12.58
N ASN A 73 -9.68 3.41 11.64
CA ASN A 73 -10.30 2.41 10.77
C ASN A 73 -9.55 2.22 9.45
N SER A 74 -8.40 2.87 9.30
CA SER A 74 -7.53 2.72 8.13
C SER A 74 -7.12 1.26 7.93
N GLN A 75 -6.98 0.85 6.68
CA GLN A 75 -6.45 -0.48 6.35
C GLN A 75 -5.03 -0.68 6.87
N HIS A 76 -4.24 0.40 7.01
CA HIS A 76 -2.92 0.36 7.64
C HIS A 76 -3.03 -0.02 9.13
N ALA A 77 -4.04 0.47 9.84
CA ALA A 77 -4.27 0.13 11.25
C ALA A 77 -4.75 -1.31 11.41
N LYS A 78 -5.38 -1.87 10.40
CA LYS A 78 -5.83 -3.26 10.39
C LYS A 78 -4.74 -4.25 9.96
N ALA A 79 -3.54 -3.77 9.64
CA ALA A 79 -2.44 -4.57 9.12
C ALA A 79 -2.76 -5.22 7.76
N GLU A 80 -3.58 -4.56 6.95
CA GLU A 80 -4.07 -5.10 5.68
C GLU A 80 -3.53 -4.34 4.46
N ALA A 81 -2.78 -3.25 4.65
CA ALA A 81 -2.34 -2.41 3.53
C ALA A 81 -0.89 -1.98 3.64
N ALA A 82 -0.30 -1.72 2.48
CA ALA A 82 1.00 -1.08 2.36
C ALA A 82 0.97 -0.03 1.25
N ASP A 83 1.76 1.02 1.43
CA ASP A 83 2.09 1.99 0.41
C ASP A 83 3.50 1.68 -0.09
N PHE A 84 3.67 1.61 -1.41
CA PHE A 84 4.95 1.19 -1.97
C PHE A 84 5.14 1.63 -3.42
N GLU A 85 6.37 1.51 -3.89
CA GLU A 85 6.77 1.71 -5.28
C GLU A 85 7.79 0.65 -5.66
N CYS A 86 7.94 0.41 -6.96
CA CYS A 86 9.03 -0.41 -7.50
C CYS A 86 10.07 0.50 -8.13
N VAL A 87 11.32 0.28 -7.80
CA VAL A 87 12.43 1.10 -8.31
C VAL A 87 12.51 0.99 -9.84
N GLY A 88 12.44 2.15 -10.52
CA GLY A 88 12.55 2.21 -11.97
C GLY A 88 11.31 1.80 -12.75
N VAL A 89 10.17 1.60 -12.08
CA VAL A 89 8.92 1.18 -12.70
C VAL A 89 7.90 2.31 -12.63
N ASP A 90 7.21 2.57 -13.73
CA ASP A 90 6.09 3.52 -13.80
C ASP A 90 4.98 3.05 -12.85
N ASN A 91 4.52 3.93 -11.97
CA ASN A 91 3.49 3.58 -10.99
C ASN A 91 2.16 3.18 -11.65
N ALA A 92 1.81 3.76 -12.80
CA ALA A 92 0.62 3.34 -13.55
C ALA A 92 0.77 1.92 -14.11
N GLU A 93 1.96 1.57 -14.61
CA GLU A 93 2.26 0.22 -15.08
C GLU A 93 2.19 -0.78 -13.93
N LEU A 94 2.76 -0.43 -12.78
CA LEU A 94 2.70 -1.25 -11.58
C LEU A 94 1.25 -1.51 -11.14
N ALA A 95 0.43 -0.45 -11.11
CA ALA A 95 -0.98 -0.57 -10.76
C ALA A 95 -1.74 -1.49 -11.72
N ASP A 96 -1.52 -1.34 -13.03
CA ASP A 96 -2.17 -2.17 -14.03
C ASP A 96 -1.78 -3.64 -13.90
N TRP A 97 -0.50 -3.92 -13.64
CA TRP A 97 -0.03 -5.29 -13.42
C TRP A 97 -0.69 -5.94 -12.19
N ILE A 98 -0.78 -5.19 -11.09
CA ILE A 98 -1.43 -5.67 -9.87
C ILE A 98 -2.91 -5.97 -10.14
N ASN A 99 -3.59 -5.04 -10.81
CA ASN A 99 -5.01 -5.22 -11.13
C ASN A 99 -5.26 -6.46 -11.98
N LYS A 100 -4.37 -6.74 -12.93
CA LYS A 100 -4.51 -7.89 -13.82
C LYS A 100 -4.18 -9.21 -13.16
N ASN A 101 -3.20 -9.24 -12.26
CA ASN A 101 -2.56 -10.48 -11.83
C ASN A 101 -2.82 -10.89 -10.37
N LEU A 102 -3.26 -9.98 -9.51
CA LEU A 102 -3.38 -10.26 -8.07
C LEU A 102 -4.81 -10.08 -7.56
N ASP A 103 -5.14 -10.84 -6.51
CA ASP A 103 -6.45 -10.78 -5.85
C ASP A 103 -6.38 -9.84 -4.64
N TYR A 104 -6.32 -8.55 -4.93
CA TYR A 104 -6.26 -7.52 -3.91
C TYR A 104 -7.66 -7.11 -3.44
N ASP A 105 -7.75 -6.46 -2.27
CA ASP A 105 -9.00 -5.86 -1.78
C ASP A 105 -9.20 -4.47 -2.37
N GLN A 106 -8.27 -3.54 -2.10
CA GLN A 106 -8.32 -2.18 -2.66
C GLN A 106 -6.95 -1.80 -3.20
N LEU A 107 -6.93 -1.28 -4.41
CA LEU A 107 -5.74 -0.78 -5.09
C LEU A 107 -5.97 0.69 -5.43
N ILE A 108 -5.10 1.55 -4.93
CA ILE A 108 -5.21 2.98 -5.19
C ILE A 108 -3.91 3.47 -5.81
N LEU A 109 -4.00 4.07 -6.98
CA LEU A 109 -2.92 4.84 -7.56
C LEU A 109 -3.01 6.25 -6.97
N GLU A 110 -2.12 6.55 -6.01
CA GLU A 110 -2.17 7.75 -5.18
C GLU A 110 -1.40 8.89 -5.86
N PHE A 111 -2.10 9.97 -6.20
CA PHE A 111 -1.53 11.23 -6.68
C PHE A 111 -0.59 11.09 -7.89
N TYR A 112 -0.89 10.15 -8.75
CA TYR A 112 -0.15 9.95 -9.99
C TYR A 112 -0.48 11.07 -10.99
N THR A 113 0.56 11.66 -11.57
CA THR A 113 0.41 12.61 -12.67
C THR A 113 0.72 11.91 -13.98
N PRO A 114 -0.24 11.77 -14.90
CA PRO A 114 0.00 11.16 -16.20
C PRO A 114 1.19 11.81 -16.93
N GLY A 115 2.08 10.98 -17.47
CA GLY A 115 3.32 11.44 -18.10
C GLY A 115 4.50 11.58 -17.15
N GLU A 116 4.28 11.42 -15.83
CA GLU A 116 5.33 11.46 -14.80
C GLU A 116 5.39 10.10 -14.10
N PRO A 117 6.21 9.15 -14.59
CA PRO A 117 6.22 7.75 -14.10
C PRO A 117 6.46 7.58 -12.62
N ASN A 118 7.28 8.46 -12.03
CA ASN A 118 7.67 8.36 -10.63
C ASN A 118 6.78 9.19 -9.70
N SER A 119 5.73 9.82 -10.23
CA SER A 119 4.79 10.58 -9.40
C SER A 119 3.89 9.65 -8.60
N GLY A 120 3.49 10.11 -7.41
CA GLY A 120 2.59 9.35 -6.55
C GLY A 120 3.17 8.04 -6.05
N TRP A 121 2.30 7.13 -5.65
CA TRP A 121 2.68 5.79 -5.17
C TRP A 121 1.49 4.84 -5.26
N ILE A 122 1.73 3.58 -4.91
CA ILE A 122 0.67 2.55 -4.85
C ILE A 122 0.26 2.32 -3.41
N HIS A 123 -1.04 2.36 -3.16
CA HIS A 123 -1.66 1.79 -1.96
C HIS A 123 -2.34 0.50 -2.36
N CYS A 124 -2.04 -0.61 -1.70
CA CYS A 124 -2.68 -1.88 -1.97
C CYS A 124 -2.98 -2.63 -0.69
N SER A 125 -4.20 -3.15 -0.58
CA SER A 125 -4.62 -3.93 0.56
C SER A 125 -4.98 -5.36 0.17
N TYR A 126 -4.92 -6.25 1.16
CA TYR A 126 -5.27 -7.64 1.01
C TYR A 126 -6.12 -8.09 2.19
N THR A 127 -7.18 -8.83 1.91
CA THR A 127 -7.98 -9.52 2.92
C THR A 127 -8.28 -10.93 2.44
N THR A 128 -8.37 -11.88 3.37
CA THR A 128 -8.76 -13.25 3.06
C THR A 128 -10.28 -13.40 2.98
N ASP A 129 -11.02 -12.38 3.41
CA ASP A 129 -12.47 -12.39 3.47
C ASP A 129 -13.06 -11.45 2.42
N GLN A 130 -13.50 -12.01 1.30
CA GLN A 130 -14.20 -11.33 0.21
C GLN A 130 -13.50 -10.05 -0.28
N PRO A 131 -12.33 -10.16 -0.94
CA PRO A 131 -11.64 -9.00 -1.49
C PRO A 131 -12.53 -8.31 -2.54
N ARG A 132 -12.65 -6.97 -2.43
CA ARG A 132 -13.53 -6.16 -3.29
C ARG A 132 -12.99 -5.96 -4.69
N LYS A 133 -11.67 -6.09 -4.86
CA LYS A 133 -10.96 -5.79 -6.10
C LYS A 133 -11.32 -4.40 -6.65
N GLN A 134 -11.30 -3.40 -5.77
CA GLN A 134 -11.62 -2.02 -6.08
C GLN A 134 -10.37 -1.25 -6.50
N PHE A 135 -10.35 -0.77 -7.75
CA PHE A 135 -9.22 -0.03 -8.32
C PHE A 135 -9.57 1.45 -8.47
N LEU A 136 -8.85 2.30 -7.75
CA LEU A 136 -9.12 3.74 -7.69
C LEU A 136 -7.89 4.56 -8.06
N HIS A 137 -8.14 5.79 -8.54
CA HIS A 137 -7.15 6.85 -8.68
C HIS A 137 -7.48 7.96 -7.68
N ALA A 138 -6.53 8.27 -6.80
CA ALA A 138 -6.66 9.36 -5.86
C ALA A 138 -5.97 10.61 -6.41
N TYR A 139 -6.66 11.74 -6.37
CA TYR A 139 -6.15 13.02 -6.90
C TYR A 139 -6.58 14.18 -6.01
N LYS A 140 -5.88 15.31 -6.13
CA LYS A 140 -6.25 16.55 -5.44
C LYS A 140 -7.17 17.39 -6.33
N SER A 141 -8.25 17.89 -5.73
CA SER A 141 -9.15 18.84 -6.36
C SER A 141 -9.62 19.82 -5.30
N GLU A 142 -9.38 21.11 -5.54
CA GLU A 142 -9.76 22.19 -4.62
C GLU A 142 -9.23 21.96 -3.18
N GLY A 143 -7.99 21.49 -3.07
CA GLY A 143 -7.34 21.21 -1.78
C GLY A 143 -7.81 19.94 -1.07
N LYS A 144 -8.72 19.18 -1.70
CA LYS A 144 -9.26 17.94 -1.12
C LYS A 144 -8.82 16.73 -1.92
N THR A 145 -8.63 15.60 -1.24
CA THR A 145 -8.37 14.33 -1.90
C THR A 145 -9.69 13.74 -2.38
N LYS A 146 -9.73 13.42 -3.68
CA LYS A 146 -10.88 12.77 -4.31
C LYS A 146 -10.45 11.45 -4.93
N TYR A 147 -11.39 10.53 -5.04
CA TYR A 147 -11.16 9.20 -5.58
C TYR A 147 -12.12 8.94 -6.72
N LYS A 148 -11.61 8.34 -7.80
CA LYS A 148 -12.47 7.87 -8.89
C LYS A 148 -12.05 6.48 -9.33
N PRO A 149 -13.00 5.62 -9.76
CA PRO A 149 -12.65 4.31 -10.29
C PRO A 149 -11.77 4.42 -11.53
N VAL A 150 -10.76 3.55 -11.62
CA VAL A 150 -9.99 3.37 -12.85
C VAL A 150 -10.77 2.42 -13.74
N ILE A 151 -11.19 2.91 -14.92
CA ILE A 151 -11.87 2.11 -15.91
C ILE A 151 -10.88 1.80 -17.03
N GLY A 152 -10.66 0.51 -17.30
CA GLY A 152 -9.62 0.11 -18.23
C GLY A 152 -8.25 0.11 -17.56
N LYS A 153 -7.29 0.86 -18.11
CA LYS A 153 -5.91 0.87 -17.64
C LYS A 153 -5.50 2.21 -17.04
N ALA A 154 -4.72 2.17 -15.96
CA ALA A 154 -4.14 3.38 -15.37
C ALA A 154 -3.19 4.07 -16.35
N LYS A 155 -2.51 3.32 -17.22
CA LYS A 155 -1.64 3.88 -18.28
C LYS A 155 -2.39 4.80 -19.23
N ASP A 156 -3.69 4.65 -19.37
CA ASP A 156 -4.51 5.45 -20.29
C ASP A 156 -5.10 6.69 -19.61
N LEU A 157 -4.75 6.97 -18.36
CA LEU A 157 -5.15 8.20 -17.68
C LEU A 157 -4.50 9.43 -18.33
N VAL A 158 -5.27 10.49 -18.44
CA VAL A 158 -4.84 11.77 -19.02
C VAL A 158 -5.02 12.91 -18.04
#